data_9453a6f79e8f0d5323b2382ff33d3494
#
_entry.id   9453a6f79e8f0d5323b2382ff33d3494
#
_cell.length_a   1.000
_cell.length_b   1.000
_cell.length_c   1.000
_cell.angle_alpha   90.00
_cell.angle_beta   90.00
_cell.angle_gamma   90.00
#
_symmetry.space_group_name_H-M   'P 1'
#
loop_
_entity.id
_entity.type
_entity.pdbx_description
1 polymer ?
#
loop_
_entity_poly.entity_id
_entity_poly.type
_entity_poly.pdbx_seq_one_letter_code
_entity_poly.pdbx_strand_id
1 'polypeptide(L)'
;MKLTVKTRLGMTCSCFVKSLMTVFAACGALLSANAQEADGRNFGIDGFAAVSGTPGTPHYLEDGTTGGADGKVVYANTFQQLQAYLQAKDPYVVIVDKDMDTGIKCWVDDLSTGHLCNNQDGSEGVETTYGERVMIASNKTLVGVVNPETGRAPLFSRITFVMQCASNVIIRNCRFTMEGAPILKSGENKIVAFRDGVQKEVGDPDCISIQADENSAKTDWGGHIWVDHCEFFNGDAADKDRYDGLLDCKNNVQWMTFSYNHFHHHDKACLFGKGDSDVYDDCRTISMHHNWFDNIDGSRLPLQRGGYLHYYNNYMVGSADGWDVRTKAVGYVEACYFKDSKAPIRSDREGSLNINKTAGYDVIYDNCRRLMEGYTNIDGSKVDKSLPVNETDWTPSQTAESYSVNYLDKTADVPEVVQKYAGAGKIEIYKAYTDAIPDEDINEYAHAVKNYDTAYTYDENGNRITEVPAGIYYAAVTEPVKTEYFSLDGMSVASPSKGINIRRVTDSDGNVSTSKVIMK
;
A
#
# COMPACT_ATOMS: atom_id res chain seq x y z
N MET A 1 -15.11 -15.62 -73.53
CA MET A 1 -15.27 -16.61 -72.47
C MET A 1 -14.14 -16.39 -71.47
N LYS A 2 -14.38 -15.60 -70.41
CA LYS A 2 -13.41 -15.29 -69.34
C LYS A 2 -13.98 -15.83 -68.02
N LEU A 3 -13.33 -16.84 -67.49
CA LEU A 3 -13.59 -17.38 -66.16
C LEU A 3 -12.97 -16.48 -65.11
N THR A 4 -13.76 -15.99 -64.21
CA THR A 4 -13.28 -15.24 -63.04
C THR A 4 -13.34 -16.19 -61.82
N VAL A 5 -12.17 -16.57 -61.32
CA VAL A 5 -12.01 -17.30 -60.06
C VAL A 5 -12.01 -16.28 -58.92
N LYS A 6 -12.98 -16.34 -58.06
CA LYS A 6 -13.02 -15.58 -56.80
C LYS A 6 -12.28 -16.38 -55.73
N THR A 7 -11.10 -15.95 -55.37
CA THR A 7 -10.40 -16.40 -54.17
C THR A 7 -11.05 -15.82 -52.94
N ARG A 8 -11.64 -16.67 -52.08
CA ARG A 8 -11.98 -16.37 -50.69
C ARG A 8 -10.73 -16.62 -49.84
N LEU A 9 -10.05 -15.58 -49.47
CA LEU A 9 -9.16 -15.58 -48.30
C LEU A 9 -8.87 -14.12 -47.93
N GLY A 10 -9.45 -13.66 -46.83
CA GLY A 10 -9.21 -12.30 -46.38
C GLY A 10 -10.20 -11.79 -45.33
N MET A 11 -10.58 -12.63 -44.39
CA MET A 11 -11.37 -12.19 -43.24
C MET A 11 -11.24 -13.17 -42.09
N THR A 12 -10.15 -13.15 -41.34
CA THR A 12 -10.08 -13.84 -40.05
C THR A 12 -9.00 -13.31 -39.09
N CYS A 13 -8.11 -12.43 -39.51
CA CYS A 13 -7.06 -11.95 -38.58
C CYS A 13 -7.39 -10.65 -37.85
N SER A 14 -8.28 -9.82 -38.37
CA SER A 14 -8.59 -8.50 -37.75
C SER A 14 -9.61 -8.59 -36.61
N CYS A 15 -10.47 -9.60 -36.58
CA CYS A 15 -11.46 -9.75 -35.50
C CYS A 15 -10.85 -10.38 -34.23
N PHE A 16 -9.86 -11.25 -34.36
CA PHE A 16 -9.23 -11.88 -33.18
C PHE A 16 -8.36 -10.90 -32.38
N VAL A 17 -7.59 -10.06 -33.08
CA VAL A 17 -6.76 -9.03 -32.43
C VAL A 17 -7.60 -7.93 -31.78
N LYS A 18 -8.72 -7.55 -32.42
CA LYS A 18 -9.64 -6.57 -31.80
C LYS A 18 -10.41 -7.14 -30.62
N SER A 19 -10.73 -8.45 -30.63
CA SER A 19 -11.39 -9.09 -29.50
C SER A 19 -10.45 -9.27 -28.31
N LEU A 20 -9.17 -9.57 -28.56
CA LEU A 20 -8.16 -9.66 -27.50
C LEU A 20 -7.85 -8.29 -26.89
N MET A 21 -7.66 -7.25 -27.73
CA MET A 21 -7.49 -5.88 -27.24
C MET A 21 -8.73 -5.35 -26.50
N THR A 22 -9.94 -5.75 -26.87
CA THR A 22 -11.16 -5.32 -26.18
C THR A 22 -11.30 -6.02 -24.82
N VAL A 23 -10.80 -7.24 -24.66
CA VAL A 23 -10.78 -7.94 -23.37
C VAL A 23 -9.71 -7.35 -22.45
N PHE A 24 -8.52 -7.00 -22.96
CA PHE A 24 -7.49 -6.33 -22.16
C PHE A 24 -7.88 -4.88 -21.79
N ALA A 25 -8.47 -4.13 -22.70
CA ALA A 25 -9.00 -2.80 -22.40
C ALA A 25 -10.20 -2.85 -21.42
N ALA A 26 -11.02 -3.92 -21.47
CA ALA A 26 -12.09 -4.12 -20.50
C ALA A 26 -11.56 -4.52 -19.11
N CYS A 27 -10.48 -5.29 -19.01
CA CYS A 27 -9.84 -5.59 -17.72
C CYS A 27 -9.16 -4.36 -17.10
N GLY A 28 -8.44 -3.57 -17.89
CA GLY A 28 -7.85 -2.30 -17.43
C GLY A 28 -8.91 -1.27 -17.04
N ALA A 29 -9.99 -1.17 -17.80
CA ALA A 29 -11.13 -0.31 -17.47
C ALA A 29 -11.95 -0.82 -16.26
N LEU A 30 -11.98 -2.14 -16.01
CA LEU A 30 -12.62 -2.73 -14.83
C LEU A 30 -11.82 -2.44 -13.54
N LEU A 31 -10.50 -2.37 -13.61
CA LEU A 31 -9.64 -2.03 -12.46
C LEU A 31 -9.77 -0.55 -12.04
N SER A 32 -10.06 0.33 -12.98
CA SER A 32 -10.25 1.77 -12.71
C SER A 32 -11.72 2.19 -12.57
N ALA A 33 -12.70 1.43 -13.09
CA ALA A 33 -14.04 1.93 -13.37
C ALA A 33 -15.17 1.41 -12.46
N ASN A 34 -14.99 0.43 -11.61
CA ASN A 34 -16.15 -0.25 -11.04
C ASN A 34 -16.20 -0.45 -9.53
N ALA A 35 -15.97 0.60 -8.75
CA ALA A 35 -16.65 0.73 -7.48
C ALA A 35 -17.74 1.79 -7.65
N GLN A 36 -18.82 1.46 -8.35
CA GLN A 36 -19.99 2.32 -8.47
C GLN A 36 -21.02 1.88 -7.43
N GLU A 37 -21.25 2.74 -6.46
CA GLU A 37 -22.32 2.55 -5.48
C GLU A 37 -23.72 2.71 -6.12
N ALA A 38 -24.75 2.28 -5.38
CA ALA A 38 -26.15 2.34 -5.82
C ALA A 38 -26.64 3.77 -6.15
N ASP A 39 -25.96 4.80 -5.65
CA ASP A 39 -26.23 6.21 -5.95
C ASP A 39 -25.44 6.75 -7.17
N GLY A 40 -24.64 5.91 -7.83
CA GLY A 40 -23.91 6.23 -9.04
C GLY A 40 -22.58 6.95 -8.85
N ARG A 41 -22.05 7.07 -7.61
CA ARG A 41 -20.75 7.68 -7.34
C ARG A 41 -19.61 6.81 -7.92
N ASN A 42 -18.70 7.43 -8.65
CA ASN A 42 -17.53 6.78 -9.21
C ASN A 42 -16.33 6.90 -8.24
N PHE A 43 -15.83 5.79 -7.73
CA PHE A 43 -14.64 5.70 -6.89
C PHE A 43 -13.39 5.28 -7.69
N GLY A 44 -13.30 5.69 -8.95
CA GLY A 44 -12.09 5.53 -9.75
C GLY A 44 -10.97 6.43 -9.27
N ILE A 45 -9.75 6.12 -9.71
CA ILE A 45 -8.57 6.91 -9.42
C ILE A 45 -8.71 8.35 -9.91
N ASP A 46 -8.24 9.30 -9.12
CA ASP A 46 -8.16 10.73 -9.45
C ASP A 46 -6.98 11.40 -8.75
N GLY A 47 -6.93 12.72 -8.80
CA GLY A 47 -5.87 13.47 -8.16
C GLY A 47 -4.49 13.20 -8.77
N PHE A 48 -3.44 13.37 -7.99
CA PHE A 48 -2.07 13.22 -8.49
C PHE A 48 -1.68 11.79 -8.87
N ALA A 49 -2.30 10.76 -8.31
CA ALA A 49 -2.04 9.39 -8.74
C ALA A 49 -2.56 9.08 -10.15
N ALA A 50 -3.57 9.82 -10.63
CA ALA A 50 -4.09 9.68 -11.99
C ALA A 50 -3.25 10.43 -13.04
N VAL A 51 -2.35 11.32 -12.61
CA VAL A 51 -1.50 12.11 -13.52
C VAL A 51 -0.39 11.22 -14.07
N SER A 52 -0.07 11.37 -15.36
CA SER A 52 1.03 10.61 -16.02
C SER A 52 2.42 10.99 -15.50
N GLY A 53 2.58 12.11 -14.84
CA GLY A 53 3.87 12.68 -14.48
C GLY A 53 4.51 13.46 -15.63
N THR A 54 5.80 13.77 -15.49
CA THR A 54 6.52 14.57 -16.49
C THR A 54 7.20 13.66 -17.51
N PRO A 55 6.87 13.76 -18.83
CA PRO A 55 7.51 12.96 -19.86
C PRO A 55 9.05 13.07 -19.83
N GLY A 56 9.72 11.93 -19.96
CA GLY A 56 11.18 11.85 -19.95
C GLY A 56 11.80 11.80 -18.56
N THR A 57 11.00 11.75 -17.50
CA THR A 57 11.45 11.49 -16.14
C THR A 57 11.25 10.01 -15.76
N PRO A 58 11.97 9.47 -14.76
CA PRO A 58 11.79 8.09 -14.28
C PRO A 58 10.38 7.79 -13.73
N HIS A 59 9.59 8.83 -13.45
CA HIS A 59 8.23 8.72 -12.92
C HIS A 59 7.14 8.84 -13.97
N TYR A 60 7.48 8.93 -15.24
CA TYR A 60 6.46 9.03 -16.27
C TYR A 60 5.78 7.67 -16.47
N LEU A 61 4.49 7.63 -16.24
CA LEU A 61 3.59 6.53 -16.58
C LEU A 61 2.48 7.08 -17.48
N GLU A 62 2.43 6.65 -18.73
CA GLU A 62 1.51 7.19 -19.76
C GLU A 62 0.05 7.22 -19.27
N ASP A 63 -0.40 6.18 -18.60
CA ASP A 63 -1.76 6.02 -18.09
C ASP A 63 -1.92 6.38 -16.59
N GLY A 64 -0.92 7.01 -15.99
CA GLY A 64 -0.90 7.22 -14.54
C GLY A 64 -0.76 5.91 -13.75
N THR A 65 -1.33 5.86 -12.55
CA THR A 65 -1.27 4.65 -11.71
C THR A 65 -2.27 3.61 -12.16
N THR A 66 -1.79 2.45 -12.61
CA THR A 66 -2.59 1.29 -13.04
C THR A 66 -2.40 0.07 -12.13
N GLY A 67 -1.43 0.13 -11.20
CA GLY A 67 -1.11 -0.96 -10.29
C GLY A 67 -0.63 -2.22 -11.01
N GLY A 68 -1.16 -3.36 -10.61
CA GLY A 68 -0.86 -4.66 -11.21
C GLY A 68 -1.71 -5.03 -12.41
N ALA A 69 -2.36 -4.05 -13.10
CA ALA A 69 -3.35 -4.33 -14.16
C ALA A 69 -2.82 -5.17 -15.33
N ASP A 70 -1.54 -5.05 -15.66
CA ASP A 70 -0.90 -5.82 -16.74
C ASP A 70 -0.48 -7.23 -16.29
N GLY A 71 -0.70 -7.56 -15.03
CA GLY A 71 -0.26 -8.82 -14.43
C GLY A 71 -1.37 -9.82 -14.22
N LYS A 72 -0.99 -10.88 -13.49
CA LYS A 72 -1.92 -11.92 -13.09
C LYS A 72 -2.73 -11.47 -11.89
N VAL A 73 -3.98 -11.93 -11.84
CA VAL A 73 -4.84 -11.76 -10.68
C VAL A 73 -4.76 -13.03 -9.83
N VAL A 74 -4.41 -12.88 -8.56
CA VAL A 74 -4.12 -14.00 -7.66
C VAL A 74 -4.77 -13.78 -6.29
N TYR A 75 -5.10 -14.87 -5.59
CA TYR A 75 -5.49 -14.84 -4.19
C TYR A 75 -4.29 -15.16 -3.30
N ALA A 76 -4.03 -14.32 -2.31
CA ALA A 76 -3.11 -14.64 -1.23
C ALA A 76 -3.89 -15.26 -0.06
N ASN A 77 -3.73 -16.57 0.16
CA ASN A 77 -4.39 -17.31 1.21
C ASN A 77 -3.56 -17.42 2.49
N THR A 78 -2.28 -17.09 2.42
CA THR A 78 -1.33 -17.11 3.54
C THR A 78 -0.46 -15.87 3.51
N PHE A 79 0.14 -15.54 4.66
CA PHE A 79 1.13 -14.46 4.75
C PHE A 79 2.29 -14.66 3.77
N GLN A 80 2.78 -15.89 3.60
CA GLN A 80 3.87 -16.22 2.69
C GLN A 80 3.50 -15.98 1.22
N GLN A 81 2.27 -16.32 0.83
CA GLN A 81 1.77 -16.01 -0.52
C GLN A 81 1.65 -14.50 -0.74
N LEU A 82 1.07 -13.78 0.24
CA LEU A 82 0.99 -12.33 0.20
C LEU A 82 2.36 -11.69 -0.01
N GLN A 83 3.34 -12.10 0.81
CA GLN A 83 4.71 -11.59 0.73
C GLN A 83 5.35 -11.91 -0.63
N ALA A 84 5.22 -13.14 -1.12
CA ALA A 84 5.79 -13.58 -2.38
C ALA A 84 5.23 -12.78 -3.58
N TYR A 85 3.90 -12.61 -3.67
CA TYR A 85 3.27 -11.86 -4.76
C TYR A 85 3.64 -10.38 -4.74
N LEU A 86 3.61 -9.75 -3.55
CA LEU A 86 3.90 -8.33 -3.44
C LEU A 86 5.38 -8.00 -3.68
N GLN A 87 6.30 -8.91 -3.36
CA GLN A 87 7.74 -8.74 -3.59
C GLN A 87 8.20 -9.13 -5.00
N ALA A 88 7.41 -9.89 -5.74
CA ALA A 88 7.75 -10.34 -7.08
C ALA A 88 8.03 -9.16 -8.03
N LYS A 89 8.91 -9.36 -9.02
CA LYS A 89 9.18 -8.36 -10.07
C LYS A 89 8.02 -8.21 -11.04
N ASP A 90 7.32 -9.32 -11.31
CA ASP A 90 6.17 -9.32 -12.23
C ASP A 90 4.99 -8.54 -11.65
N PRO A 91 4.17 -7.92 -12.49
CA PRO A 91 2.96 -7.26 -12.04
C PRO A 91 1.92 -8.27 -11.53
N TYR A 92 1.23 -7.92 -10.44
CA TYR A 92 0.16 -8.72 -9.85
C TYR A 92 -0.97 -7.87 -9.31
N VAL A 93 -2.20 -8.36 -9.48
CA VAL A 93 -3.35 -7.97 -8.66
C VAL A 93 -3.51 -9.03 -7.57
N VAL A 94 -3.22 -8.68 -6.33
CA VAL A 94 -3.24 -9.59 -5.18
C VAL A 94 -4.53 -9.36 -4.40
N ILE A 95 -5.39 -10.36 -4.37
CA ILE A 95 -6.67 -10.34 -3.66
C ILE A 95 -6.51 -11.01 -2.30
N VAL A 96 -7.10 -10.39 -1.27
CA VAL A 96 -7.18 -10.94 0.07
C VAL A 96 -8.62 -10.81 0.57
N ASP A 97 -9.22 -11.88 1.08
CA ASP A 97 -10.59 -11.95 1.58
C ASP A 97 -10.71 -12.38 3.04
N LYS A 98 -9.59 -12.43 3.76
CA LYS A 98 -9.52 -12.82 5.17
C LYS A 98 -8.44 -12.07 5.92
N ASP A 99 -8.59 -12.00 7.22
CA ASP A 99 -7.60 -11.40 8.10
C ASP A 99 -6.25 -12.14 7.99
N MET A 100 -5.16 -11.38 8.04
CA MET A 100 -3.78 -11.88 7.97
C MET A 100 -2.93 -11.36 9.12
N ASP A 101 -2.15 -12.27 9.67
CA ASP A 101 -1.10 -12.05 10.64
C ASP A 101 0.16 -12.81 10.18
N THR A 102 1.32 -12.43 10.66
CA THR A 102 2.58 -13.09 10.28
C THR A 102 2.66 -14.54 10.75
N GLY A 103 1.98 -14.88 11.86
CA GLY A 103 2.10 -16.17 12.53
C GLY A 103 3.44 -16.40 13.22
N ILE A 104 4.36 -15.42 13.20
CA ILE A 104 5.68 -15.55 13.82
C ILE A 104 5.56 -15.38 15.32
N LYS A 105 5.74 -16.46 16.07
CA LYS A 105 5.59 -16.44 17.53
C LYS A 105 6.74 -15.71 18.21
N CYS A 106 6.39 -14.90 19.20
CA CYS A 106 7.33 -14.27 20.11
C CYS A 106 6.74 -14.16 21.53
N TRP A 107 7.57 -13.82 22.50
CA TRP A 107 7.18 -13.69 23.90
C TRP A 107 7.46 -12.29 24.41
N VAL A 108 6.48 -11.74 25.10
CA VAL A 108 6.54 -10.40 25.73
C VAL A 108 6.33 -10.54 27.23
N ASP A 109 6.88 -9.60 28.01
CA ASP A 109 6.70 -9.58 29.47
C ASP A 109 5.21 -9.48 29.84
N ASP A 110 4.49 -8.63 29.11
CA ASP A 110 3.08 -8.31 29.31
C ASP A 110 2.46 -7.81 28.00
N LEU A 111 1.25 -8.24 27.66
CA LEU A 111 0.57 -7.82 26.44
C LEU A 111 0.24 -6.32 26.41
N SER A 112 0.01 -5.70 27.58
CA SER A 112 -0.32 -4.29 27.66
C SER A 112 0.89 -3.38 27.34
N THR A 113 2.08 -3.78 27.77
CA THR A 113 3.33 -3.07 27.47
C THR A 113 3.94 -3.50 26.15
N GLY A 114 3.81 -4.79 25.82
CA GLY A 114 4.38 -5.41 24.61
C GLY A 114 5.90 -5.51 24.60
N HIS A 115 6.58 -5.34 25.76
CA HIS A 115 8.03 -5.43 25.82
C HIS A 115 8.50 -6.86 25.58
N LEU A 116 9.37 -7.05 24.60
CA LEU A 116 9.95 -8.36 24.30
C LEU A 116 10.73 -8.91 25.49
N CYS A 117 10.53 -10.19 25.79
CA CYS A 117 11.38 -10.92 26.73
C CYS A 117 12.79 -11.04 26.17
N ASN A 118 13.80 -11.01 27.05
CA ASN A 118 15.20 -11.22 26.65
C ASN A 118 15.40 -12.62 26.07
N ASN A 119 14.66 -13.59 26.59
CA ASN A 119 14.68 -14.97 26.13
C ASN A 119 13.41 -15.27 25.32
N GLN A 120 13.57 -15.65 24.06
CA GLN A 120 12.50 -15.95 23.11
C GLN A 120 12.27 -17.47 22.94
N ASP A 121 12.64 -18.29 23.94
CA ASP A 121 12.43 -19.75 23.94
C ASP A 121 11.06 -20.20 24.50
N GLY A 122 10.26 -19.25 24.98
CA GLY A 122 8.95 -19.52 25.56
C GLY A 122 8.98 -19.96 27.03
N SER A 123 10.11 -19.85 27.73
CA SER A 123 10.23 -20.15 29.15
C SER A 123 9.70 -19.04 30.06
N GLU A 124 9.63 -17.81 29.53
CA GLU A 124 9.17 -16.63 30.26
C GLU A 124 8.20 -15.81 29.38
N GLY A 125 7.30 -15.07 30.04
CA GLY A 125 6.41 -14.12 29.39
C GLY A 125 5.15 -14.73 28.78
N VAL A 126 4.46 -13.92 27.99
CA VAL A 126 3.20 -14.23 27.31
C VAL A 126 3.45 -14.35 25.81
N GLU A 127 2.93 -15.43 25.20
CA GLU A 127 3.04 -15.63 23.75
C GLU A 127 2.18 -14.61 22.99
N THR A 128 2.77 -14.03 21.96
CA THR A 128 2.11 -13.18 20.97
C THR A 128 2.72 -13.41 19.58
N THR A 129 2.38 -12.60 18.60
CA THR A 129 2.99 -12.67 17.28
C THR A 129 3.84 -11.44 17.01
N TYR A 130 4.99 -11.66 16.38
CA TYR A 130 5.91 -10.62 15.97
C TYR A 130 5.44 -9.99 14.65
N GLY A 131 5.68 -8.68 14.50
CA GLY A 131 5.45 -7.97 13.26
C GLY A 131 6.52 -8.26 12.19
N GLU A 132 6.16 -8.15 10.92
CA GLU A 132 7.08 -8.34 9.80
C GLU A 132 6.88 -7.24 8.75
N ARG A 133 7.93 -6.97 7.99
CA ARG A 133 7.87 -6.05 6.85
C ARG A 133 7.60 -6.82 5.57
N VAL A 134 6.63 -6.36 4.80
CA VAL A 134 6.35 -6.82 3.45
C VAL A 134 6.76 -5.72 2.48
N MET A 135 7.78 -5.99 1.68
CA MET A 135 8.19 -5.08 0.62
C MET A 135 7.22 -5.20 -0.54
N ILE A 136 6.65 -4.07 -0.97
CA ILE A 136 5.82 -4.01 -2.18
C ILE A 136 6.69 -3.51 -3.33
N ALA A 137 6.89 -4.36 -4.33
CA ALA A 137 7.57 -4.00 -5.57
C ALA A 137 6.65 -3.17 -6.48
N SER A 138 7.21 -2.59 -7.56
CA SER A 138 6.43 -1.83 -8.55
C SER A 138 5.38 -2.70 -9.25
N ASN A 139 4.37 -2.05 -9.83
CA ASN A 139 3.29 -2.69 -10.60
C ASN A 139 2.49 -3.71 -9.77
N LYS A 140 1.96 -3.27 -8.64
CA LYS A 140 1.16 -4.09 -7.74
C LYS A 140 -0.18 -3.46 -7.42
N THR A 141 -1.19 -4.29 -7.33
CA THR A 141 -2.46 -3.95 -6.69
C THR A 141 -2.70 -4.91 -5.54
N LEU A 142 -2.82 -4.41 -4.33
CA LEU A 142 -3.34 -5.14 -3.17
C LEU A 142 -4.79 -4.72 -2.95
N VAL A 143 -5.70 -5.66 -3.02
CA VAL A 143 -7.11 -5.38 -2.84
C VAL A 143 -7.74 -6.32 -1.82
N GLY A 144 -8.40 -5.72 -0.83
CA GLY A 144 -9.21 -6.41 0.15
C GLY A 144 -10.61 -6.64 -0.39
N VAL A 145 -11.10 -7.85 -0.28
CA VAL A 145 -12.47 -8.23 -0.61
C VAL A 145 -13.24 -8.47 0.67
N VAL A 146 -14.44 -7.93 0.77
CA VAL A 146 -15.28 -8.15 1.95
C VAL A 146 -15.60 -9.63 2.06
N ASN A 147 -15.19 -10.23 3.19
CA ASN A 147 -15.52 -11.61 3.49
C ASN A 147 -17.03 -11.75 3.71
N PRO A 148 -17.73 -12.59 2.93
CA PRO A 148 -19.19 -12.72 3.02
C PRO A 148 -19.67 -13.32 4.36
N GLU A 149 -18.81 -14.04 5.07
CA GLU A 149 -19.17 -14.65 6.36
C GLU A 149 -19.09 -13.63 7.51
N THR A 150 -18.11 -12.73 7.45
CA THR A 150 -17.88 -11.73 8.51
C THR A 150 -18.45 -10.36 8.18
N GLY A 151 -18.73 -10.07 6.91
CA GLY A 151 -19.13 -8.76 6.41
C GLY A 151 -18.03 -7.70 6.52
N ARG A 152 -16.75 -8.09 6.66
CA ARG A 152 -15.62 -7.19 6.87
C ARG A 152 -14.56 -7.36 5.80
N ALA A 153 -13.92 -6.25 5.46
CA ALA A 153 -12.68 -6.25 4.68
C ALA A 153 -11.52 -6.86 5.49
N PRO A 154 -10.50 -7.44 4.85
CA PRO A 154 -9.40 -8.11 5.52
C PRO A 154 -8.61 -7.16 6.41
N LEU A 155 -8.23 -7.64 7.59
CA LEU A 155 -7.34 -6.96 8.53
C LEU A 155 -5.93 -7.53 8.42
N PHE A 156 -4.98 -6.66 8.16
CA PHE A 156 -3.55 -6.96 8.25
C PHE A 156 -3.04 -6.54 9.62
N SER A 157 -2.74 -7.51 10.46
CA SER A 157 -2.28 -7.28 11.84
C SER A 157 -0.77 -7.43 11.93
N ARG A 158 -0.09 -6.39 12.43
CA ARG A 158 1.36 -6.40 12.66
C ARG A 158 2.20 -6.64 11.40
N ILE A 159 1.66 -6.27 10.26
CA ILE A 159 2.35 -6.31 8.96
C ILE A 159 2.60 -4.87 8.51
N THR A 160 3.87 -4.49 8.42
CA THR A 160 4.28 -3.21 7.83
C THR A 160 4.47 -3.36 6.34
N PHE A 161 3.69 -2.63 5.55
CA PHE A 161 3.87 -2.59 4.10
C PHE A 161 4.86 -1.48 3.71
N VAL A 162 5.93 -1.84 3.04
CA VAL A 162 7.01 -0.89 2.67
C VAL A 162 7.15 -0.82 1.16
N MET A 163 7.00 0.38 0.62
CA MET A 163 7.28 0.71 -0.77
C MET A 163 8.60 1.48 -0.83
N GLN A 164 9.71 0.77 -1.08
CA GLN A 164 11.04 1.36 -1.23
C GLN A 164 11.36 1.53 -2.70
N CYS A 165 11.41 2.76 -3.21
CA CYS A 165 11.62 3.07 -4.63
C CYS A 165 10.63 2.34 -5.56
N ALA A 166 9.46 1.97 -5.06
CA ALA A 166 8.42 1.31 -5.83
C ALA A 166 7.54 2.34 -6.54
N SER A 167 7.07 1.98 -7.73
CA SER A 167 6.16 2.79 -8.53
C SER A 167 4.99 1.97 -9.03
N ASN A 168 3.87 2.66 -9.30
CA ASN A 168 2.67 2.04 -9.84
C ASN A 168 2.06 1.01 -8.87
N VAL A 169 1.62 1.51 -7.71
CA VAL A 169 1.05 0.65 -6.65
C VAL A 169 -0.34 1.14 -6.26
N ILE A 170 -1.28 0.22 -6.17
CA ILE A 170 -2.63 0.44 -5.66
C ILE A 170 -2.83 -0.42 -4.42
N ILE A 171 -3.31 0.19 -3.32
CA ILE A 171 -3.76 -0.51 -2.11
C ILE A 171 -5.19 -0.08 -1.85
N ARG A 172 -6.11 -1.05 -1.79
CA ARG A 172 -7.53 -0.72 -1.78
C ARG A 172 -8.34 -1.62 -0.87
N ASN A 173 -9.27 -1.04 -0.11
CA ASN A 173 -10.27 -1.75 0.70
C ASN A 173 -9.68 -2.71 1.73
N CYS A 174 -8.60 -2.30 2.40
CA CYS A 174 -7.87 -3.10 3.38
C CYS A 174 -7.90 -2.42 4.75
N ARG A 175 -7.79 -3.21 5.81
CA ARG A 175 -7.67 -2.72 7.19
C ARG A 175 -6.28 -3.01 7.72
N PHE A 176 -5.68 -2.06 8.45
CA PHE A 176 -4.30 -2.14 8.93
C PHE A 176 -4.22 -1.80 10.41
N THR A 177 -3.48 -2.61 11.17
CA THR A 177 -3.18 -2.33 12.57
C THR A 177 -1.82 -2.89 12.97
N MET A 178 -1.10 -2.12 13.79
CA MET A 178 0.08 -2.59 14.52
C MET A 178 -0.26 -2.93 15.98
N GLU A 179 -1.53 -2.92 16.34
CA GLU A 179 -1.98 -3.24 17.70
C GLU A 179 -1.44 -4.60 18.16
N GLY A 180 -0.85 -4.61 19.37
CA GLY A 180 -0.20 -5.78 19.91
C GLY A 180 1.18 -6.09 19.35
N ALA A 181 1.72 -5.26 18.44
CA ALA A 181 3.11 -5.43 17.99
C ALA A 181 4.08 -5.30 19.16
N PRO A 182 5.06 -6.22 19.28
CA PRO A 182 6.07 -6.16 20.32
C PRO A 182 7.01 -4.96 20.11
N ILE A 183 7.47 -4.40 21.22
CA ILE A 183 8.45 -3.31 21.25
C ILE A 183 9.63 -3.67 22.17
N LEU A 184 10.73 -2.93 22.05
CA LEU A 184 11.86 -3.00 22.97
C LEU A 184 11.63 -2.12 24.19
N LYS A 185 12.18 -2.50 25.32
CA LYS A 185 12.34 -1.60 26.46
C LYS A 185 13.30 -0.47 26.09
N SER A 186 13.04 0.72 26.61
CA SER A 186 13.92 1.88 26.40
C SER A 186 15.36 1.57 26.81
N GLY A 187 16.31 1.80 25.92
CA GLY A 187 17.74 1.58 26.16
C GLY A 187 18.25 0.16 25.83
N GLU A 188 17.38 -0.75 25.39
CA GLU A 188 17.80 -2.08 24.93
C GLU A 188 18.31 -2.06 23.48
N ASN A 189 19.03 -3.12 23.11
CA ASN A 189 19.49 -3.29 21.73
C ASN A 189 18.30 -3.49 20.80
N LYS A 190 18.37 -2.95 19.61
CA LYS A 190 17.34 -3.10 18.57
C LYS A 190 17.28 -4.48 17.94
N ILE A 191 18.19 -5.37 18.26
CA ILE A 191 18.30 -6.71 17.67
C ILE A 191 17.93 -7.74 18.73
N VAL A 192 16.92 -8.54 18.42
CA VAL A 192 16.42 -9.61 19.29
C VAL A 192 16.58 -10.95 18.57
N ALA A 193 17.11 -11.95 19.27
CA ALA A 193 17.22 -13.31 18.78
C ALA A 193 15.92 -14.08 19.06
N PHE A 194 15.32 -14.62 18.01
CA PHE A 194 14.11 -15.44 18.08
C PHE A 194 14.45 -16.94 18.26
N ARG A 195 13.43 -17.75 18.53
CA ARG A 195 13.58 -19.19 18.81
C ARG A 195 14.27 -19.98 17.68
N ASP A 196 14.11 -19.54 16.45
CA ASP A 196 14.76 -20.13 15.27
C ASP A 196 16.23 -19.65 15.10
N GLY A 197 16.77 -18.90 16.05
CA GLY A 197 18.12 -18.31 15.97
C GLY A 197 18.23 -17.10 15.05
N VAL A 198 17.14 -16.66 14.43
CA VAL A 198 17.13 -15.47 13.59
C VAL A 198 17.15 -14.23 14.47
N GLN A 199 18.05 -13.32 14.15
CA GLN A 199 18.06 -11.99 14.76
C GLN A 199 17.18 -11.05 13.94
N LYS A 200 16.24 -10.38 14.61
CA LYS A 200 15.37 -9.36 14.00
C LYS A 200 15.61 -8.01 14.65
N GLU A 201 15.60 -6.99 13.82
CA GLU A 201 15.59 -5.61 14.29
C GLU A 201 14.16 -5.24 14.66
N VAL A 202 13.98 -4.82 15.89
CA VAL A 202 12.71 -4.28 16.39
C VAL A 202 12.76 -2.77 16.31
N GLY A 203 11.78 -2.17 15.69
CA GLY A 203 11.67 -0.72 15.56
C GLY A 203 10.21 -0.29 15.65
N ASP A 204 9.99 1.00 15.58
CA ASP A 204 8.66 1.59 15.59
C ASP A 204 8.01 1.39 14.21
N PRO A 205 7.06 0.47 14.05
CA PRO A 205 6.53 0.12 12.74
C PRO A 205 5.40 1.06 12.31
N ASP A 206 5.51 1.58 11.07
CA ASP A 206 4.36 2.18 10.36
C ASP A 206 3.41 1.06 9.88
N CYS A 207 2.13 1.35 9.68
CA CYS A 207 1.27 0.43 8.93
C CYS A 207 1.67 0.40 7.45
N ILE A 208 1.83 1.58 6.83
CA ILE A 208 2.35 1.73 5.47
C ILE A 208 3.47 2.76 5.47
N SER A 209 4.62 2.41 4.91
CA SER A 209 5.76 3.30 4.71
C SER A 209 6.12 3.40 3.23
N ILE A 210 6.02 4.61 2.67
CA ILE A 210 6.33 4.92 1.28
C ILE A 210 7.61 5.73 1.26
N GLN A 211 8.65 5.24 0.61
CA GLN A 211 9.94 5.94 0.63
C GLN A 211 10.77 5.69 -0.62
N ALA A 212 11.61 6.67 -0.95
CA ALA A 212 12.71 6.52 -1.89
C ALA A 212 14.04 6.43 -1.13
N ASP A 213 15.13 6.15 -1.82
CA ASP A 213 16.45 6.15 -1.21
C ASP A 213 16.89 7.60 -0.86
N GLU A 214 17.48 7.80 0.31
CA GLU A 214 18.00 9.10 0.74
C GLU A 214 19.18 9.60 -0.10
N ASN A 215 19.97 8.65 -0.62
CA ASN A 215 21.19 8.94 -1.35
C ASN A 215 21.00 8.94 -2.86
N SER A 216 19.78 8.75 -3.32
CA SER A 216 19.54 8.64 -4.74
C SER A 216 19.77 9.97 -5.43
N ALA A 217 20.80 10.02 -6.26
CA ALA A 217 20.78 10.89 -7.40
C ALA A 217 19.47 10.56 -8.16
N LYS A 218 18.45 11.40 -8.07
CA LYS A 218 17.17 11.46 -8.83
C LYS A 218 16.71 10.26 -9.71
N THR A 219 17.38 9.11 -9.64
CA THR A 219 17.14 7.90 -10.46
C THR A 219 16.39 6.80 -9.70
N ASP A 220 16.44 6.81 -8.35
CA ASP A 220 15.82 5.78 -7.51
C ASP A 220 14.61 6.39 -6.78
N TRP A 221 13.68 6.82 -7.53
CA TRP A 221 12.45 7.44 -7.05
C TRP A 221 11.35 6.37 -6.87
N GLY A 222 10.32 6.71 -6.11
CA GLY A 222 9.06 5.99 -6.05
C GLY A 222 7.89 6.90 -6.37
N GLY A 223 6.74 6.34 -6.64
CA GLY A 223 5.55 7.15 -6.86
C GLY A 223 4.47 6.48 -7.68
N HIS A 224 3.48 7.25 -8.12
CA HIS A 224 2.26 6.69 -8.70
C HIS A 224 1.63 5.67 -7.75
N ILE A 225 1.20 6.16 -6.58
CA ILE A 225 0.66 5.33 -5.52
C ILE A 225 -0.74 5.80 -5.16
N TRP A 226 -1.68 4.88 -5.16
CA TRP A 226 -3.05 5.11 -4.74
C TRP A 226 -3.41 4.23 -3.55
N VAL A 227 -3.75 4.86 -2.40
CA VAL A 227 -4.26 4.18 -1.20
C VAL A 227 -5.69 4.64 -0.98
N ASP A 228 -6.65 3.73 -1.11
CA ASP A 228 -8.05 4.08 -1.23
C ASP A 228 -8.97 3.17 -0.42
N HIS A 229 -10.00 3.74 0.20
CA HIS A 229 -10.98 3.01 1.01
C HIS A 229 -10.32 2.04 2.02
N CYS A 230 -9.26 2.47 2.67
CA CYS A 230 -8.59 1.69 3.70
C CYS A 230 -8.93 2.21 5.11
N GLU A 231 -8.76 1.36 6.10
CA GLU A 231 -8.96 1.68 7.52
C GLU A 231 -7.65 1.46 8.28
N PHE A 232 -7.24 2.44 9.06
CA PHE A 232 -5.96 2.45 9.78
C PHE A 232 -6.17 2.78 11.25
N PHE A 233 -5.68 1.93 12.15
CA PHE A 233 -5.79 2.14 13.59
C PHE A 233 -4.76 1.32 14.36
N ASN A 234 -4.41 1.79 15.58
CA ASN A 234 -3.48 1.05 16.46
C ASN A 234 -4.03 0.90 17.90
N GLY A 235 -5.31 1.24 18.12
CA GLY A 235 -5.89 1.26 19.45
C GLY A 235 -5.37 2.41 20.32
N ASP A 236 -5.93 2.53 21.51
CA ASP A 236 -5.59 3.58 22.48
C ASP A 236 -4.41 3.13 23.35
N ALA A 237 -3.19 3.19 22.82
CA ALA A 237 -2.01 2.89 23.60
C ALA A 237 -1.73 4.01 24.61
N ALA A 238 -1.46 3.64 25.87
CA ALA A 238 -1.09 4.59 26.90
C ALA A 238 0.25 5.30 26.58
N ASP A 239 1.13 4.63 25.83
CA ASP A 239 2.36 5.20 25.30
C ASP A 239 2.17 5.54 23.81
N LYS A 240 2.12 6.85 23.52
CA LYS A 240 1.98 7.38 22.14
C LYS A 240 3.12 7.00 21.21
N ASP A 241 4.24 6.57 21.74
CA ASP A 241 5.43 6.19 20.97
C ASP A 241 5.54 4.66 20.77
N ARG A 242 4.54 3.89 21.27
CA ARG A 242 4.50 2.44 21.08
C ARG A 242 4.38 2.01 19.61
N TYR A 243 3.66 2.78 18.82
CA TYR A 243 3.50 2.57 17.39
C TYR A 243 3.90 3.85 16.64
N ASP A 244 4.47 3.74 15.45
CA ASP A 244 4.76 4.91 14.61
C ASP A 244 3.57 5.28 13.71
N GLY A 245 3.78 5.75 12.50
CA GLY A 245 2.74 6.27 11.63
C GLY A 245 1.75 5.24 11.10
N LEU A 246 0.59 5.70 10.66
CA LEU A 246 -0.37 4.86 9.96
C LEU A 246 -0.05 4.82 8.45
N LEU A 247 0.26 6.01 7.86
CA LEU A 247 0.62 6.14 6.46
C LEU A 247 1.70 7.23 6.31
N ASP A 248 2.93 6.82 6.13
CA ASP A 248 4.08 7.72 6.06
C ASP A 248 4.70 7.77 4.66
N CYS A 249 5.11 8.99 4.25
CA CYS A 249 5.83 9.24 3.00
C CYS A 249 7.15 9.95 3.28
N LYS A 250 8.25 9.40 2.78
CA LYS A 250 9.61 9.91 3.05
C LYS A 250 10.41 10.02 1.76
N ASN A 251 11.33 10.99 1.70
CA ASN A 251 12.24 11.19 0.58
C ASN A 251 11.53 11.54 -0.76
N ASN A 252 12.11 11.18 -1.89
CA ASN A 252 11.64 11.54 -3.24
C ASN A 252 10.55 10.60 -3.76
N VAL A 253 9.34 10.74 -3.26
CA VAL A 253 8.16 10.04 -3.78
C VAL A 253 7.16 11.04 -4.36
N GLN A 254 6.52 10.72 -5.49
CA GLN A 254 5.64 11.65 -6.22
C GLN A 254 4.37 10.98 -6.71
N TRP A 255 3.41 11.77 -7.16
CA TRP A 255 2.20 11.33 -7.83
C TRP A 255 1.37 10.36 -7.00
N MET A 256 0.93 10.81 -5.83
CA MET A 256 0.19 9.98 -4.89
C MET A 256 -1.22 10.52 -4.63
N THR A 257 -2.16 9.62 -4.42
CA THR A 257 -3.51 9.95 -3.92
C THR A 257 -3.86 9.05 -2.75
N PHE A 258 -4.33 9.66 -1.66
CA PHE A 258 -4.88 8.99 -0.49
C PHE A 258 -6.32 9.40 -0.33
N SER A 259 -7.26 8.48 -0.63
CA SER A 259 -8.67 8.83 -0.78
C SER A 259 -9.59 7.90 0.00
N TYR A 260 -10.65 8.46 0.55
CA TYR A 260 -11.68 7.71 1.27
C TYR A 260 -11.14 6.76 2.36
N ASN A 261 -10.01 7.08 2.99
CA ASN A 261 -9.47 6.28 4.08
C ASN A 261 -10.05 6.73 5.43
N HIS A 262 -10.16 5.81 6.37
CA HIS A 262 -10.51 6.08 7.75
C HIS A 262 -9.30 5.87 8.66
N PHE A 263 -8.83 6.95 9.29
CA PHE A 263 -7.73 6.95 10.26
C PHE A 263 -8.30 7.20 11.64
N HIS A 264 -8.11 6.29 12.58
CA HIS A 264 -8.69 6.44 13.92
C HIS A 264 -7.88 5.76 15.02
N HIS A 265 -8.18 6.11 16.28
CA HIS A 265 -7.59 5.51 17.49
C HIS A 265 -6.07 5.39 17.38
N HIS A 266 -5.41 6.55 17.25
CA HIS A 266 -3.95 6.65 17.17
C HIS A 266 -3.47 8.07 17.51
N ASP A 267 -2.16 8.23 17.80
CA ASP A 267 -1.55 9.54 18.10
C ASP A 267 -0.87 10.20 16.90
N LYS A 268 -0.29 9.42 15.97
CA LYS A 268 0.58 9.90 14.88
C LYS A 268 0.15 9.33 13.53
N ALA A 269 -0.84 9.97 12.85
CA ALA A 269 -1.43 9.34 11.69
C ALA A 269 -0.52 9.33 10.44
N CYS A 270 -0.16 10.50 9.89
CA CYS A 270 0.51 10.58 8.59
C CYS A 270 1.69 11.55 8.62
N LEU A 271 2.90 11.07 8.32
CA LEU A 271 4.10 11.89 8.23
C LEU A 271 4.58 12.00 6.79
N PHE A 272 4.52 13.19 6.21
CA PHE A 272 5.03 13.49 4.87
C PHE A 272 6.31 14.31 4.99
N GLY A 273 7.45 13.63 4.92
CA GLY A 273 8.78 14.17 5.19
C GLY A 273 9.26 13.89 6.62
N LYS A 274 10.26 13.00 6.75
CA LYS A 274 10.80 12.49 8.02
C LYS A 274 11.47 13.53 8.91
N GLY A 275 11.96 14.63 8.34
CA GLY A 275 12.68 15.69 9.06
C GLY A 275 12.77 16.95 8.23
N ASP A 276 13.25 18.05 8.85
CA ASP A 276 13.34 19.36 8.18
C ASP A 276 14.37 19.39 7.03
N SER A 277 15.24 18.38 6.93
CA SER A 277 16.13 18.16 5.79
C SER A 277 15.51 17.35 4.64
N ASP A 278 14.37 16.71 4.87
CA ASP A 278 13.65 15.93 3.87
C ASP A 278 12.69 16.84 3.06
N VAL A 279 13.26 17.79 2.34
CA VAL A 279 12.58 18.90 1.65
C VAL A 279 13.14 19.10 0.25
N TYR A 280 13.04 18.10 -0.59
CA TYR A 280 13.48 18.15 -1.98
C TYR A 280 12.54 18.99 -2.83
N ASP A 281 13.06 19.70 -3.84
CA ASP A 281 12.29 20.65 -4.64
C ASP A 281 11.15 19.98 -5.44
N ASP A 282 11.33 18.72 -5.83
CA ASP A 282 10.38 17.96 -6.66
C ASP A 282 9.78 16.77 -5.90
N CYS A 283 9.73 16.80 -4.57
CA CYS A 283 9.21 15.67 -3.81
C CYS A 283 7.73 15.81 -3.45
N ARG A 284 7.11 14.68 -3.20
CA ARG A 284 5.78 14.51 -2.59
C ARG A 284 4.69 15.39 -3.19
N THR A 285 4.24 15.04 -4.38
CA THR A 285 2.99 15.54 -4.95
C THR A 285 1.85 14.63 -4.52
N ILE A 286 0.96 15.13 -3.66
CA ILE A 286 -0.05 14.32 -2.99
C ILE A 286 -1.42 14.97 -3.15
N SER A 287 -2.45 14.16 -3.46
CA SER A 287 -3.85 14.48 -3.22
C SER A 287 -4.34 13.69 -2.02
N MET A 288 -5.00 14.35 -1.09
CA MET A 288 -5.57 13.72 0.10
C MET A 288 -7.00 14.18 0.26
N HIS A 289 -7.97 13.27 0.05
CA HIS A 289 -9.37 13.68 -0.02
C HIS A 289 -10.35 12.64 0.48
N HIS A 290 -11.49 13.12 0.95
CA HIS A 290 -12.57 12.32 1.49
C HIS A 290 -12.11 11.35 2.60
N ASN A 291 -11.00 11.67 3.27
CA ASN A 291 -10.54 10.87 4.39
C ASN A 291 -11.25 11.30 5.66
N TRP A 292 -11.51 10.32 6.51
CA TRP A 292 -12.05 10.50 7.83
C TRP A 292 -10.95 10.33 8.87
N PHE A 293 -10.70 11.41 9.63
CA PHE A 293 -9.83 11.38 10.79
C PHE A 293 -10.70 11.49 12.04
N ASP A 294 -10.66 10.44 12.84
CA ASP A 294 -11.53 10.31 14.01
C ASP A 294 -10.71 9.81 15.20
N ASN A 295 -10.86 10.49 16.35
CA ASN A 295 -10.22 10.04 17.57
C ASN A 295 -8.68 9.88 17.45
N ILE A 296 -8.03 10.90 16.86
CA ILE A 296 -6.57 11.02 16.79
C ILE A 296 -6.12 12.06 17.81
N ASP A 297 -5.62 11.61 18.96
CA ASP A 297 -5.31 12.50 20.10
C ASP A 297 -4.02 13.31 19.93
N GLY A 298 -3.14 12.90 19.04
CA GLY A 298 -1.85 13.52 18.81
C GLY A 298 -1.81 14.52 17.66
N SER A 299 -1.13 14.15 16.58
CA SER A 299 -0.84 15.05 15.47
C SER A 299 -0.66 14.30 14.15
N ARG A 300 -0.17 15.00 13.12
CA ARG A 300 0.15 14.44 11.80
C ARG A 300 -1.08 14.05 10.98
N LEU A 301 -1.99 15.01 10.71
CA LEU A 301 -3.18 14.76 9.90
C LEU A 301 -3.22 15.63 8.60
N PRO A 302 -2.17 15.59 7.75
CA PRO A 302 -0.83 15.08 7.98
C PRO A 302 0.12 16.11 8.63
N LEU A 303 1.35 15.67 9.01
CA LEU A 303 2.47 16.59 9.18
C LEU A 303 3.27 16.60 7.87
N GLN A 304 3.29 17.72 7.18
CA GLN A 304 3.91 17.86 5.86
C GLN A 304 5.18 18.72 5.93
N ARG A 305 6.27 18.23 5.32
CA ARG A 305 7.49 18.97 5.02
C ARG A 305 7.85 18.80 3.56
N GLY A 306 8.16 19.89 2.89
CA GLY A 306 8.39 19.90 1.44
C GLY A 306 7.21 19.43 0.62
N GLY A 307 7.32 19.51 -0.69
CA GLY A 307 6.32 19.00 -1.63
C GLY A 307 5.00 19.76 -1.63
N TYR A 308 4.07 19.21 -2.37
CA TYR A 308 2.78 19.81 -2.70
C TYR A 308 1.65 18.89 -2.23
N LEU A 309 0.66 19.44 -1.55
CA LEU A 309 -0.51 18.70 -1.08
C LEU A 309 -1.80 19.43 -1.45
N HIS A 310 -2.66 18.77 -2.23
CA HIS A 310 -4.06 19.13 -2.36
C HIS A 310 -4.89 18.38 -1.31
N TYR A 311 -5.45 19.11 -0.38
CA TYR A 311 -6.20 18.58 0.76
C TYR A 311 -7.66 19.05 0.66
N TYR A 312 -8.58 18.16 0.25
CA TYR A 312 -9.98 18.54 0.00
C TYR A 312 -10.97 17.48 0.47
N ASN A 313 -12.16 17.92 0.80
CA ASN A 313 -13.25 17.07 1.28
C ASN A 313 -12.86 16.12 2.43
N ASN A 314 -11.86 16.46 3.24
CA ASN A 314 -11.53 15.66 4.41
C ASN A 314 -12.40 16.07 5.60
N TYR A 315 -12.79 15.08 6.40
CA TYR A 315 -13.52 15.24 7.65
C TYR A 315 -12.63 14.87 8.83
N MET A 316 -12.44 15.82 9.76
CA MET A 316 -11.61 15.64 10.95
C MET A 316 -12.44 15.91 12.19
N VAL A 317 -12.44 14.95 13.14
CA VAL A 317 -13.20 15.03 14.38
C VAL A 317 -12.32 14.69 15.58
N GLY A 318 -12.36 15.55 16.62
CA GLY A 318 -11.77 15.24 17.92
C GLY A 318 -10.25 15.13 17.92
N SER A 319 -9.53 15.84 17.04
CA SER A 319 -8.08 15.77 16.98
C SER A 319 -7.38 16.90 17.74
N ALA A 320 -6.17 16.64 18.23
CA ALA A 320 -5.37 17.69 18.85
C ALA A 320 -4.76 18.64 17.81
N ASP A 321 -3.79 18.20 17.02
CA ASP A 321 -3.17 18.98 15.95
C ASP A 321 -3.42 18.28 14.60
N GLY A 322 -3.98 19.01 13.65
CA GLY A 322 -4.37 18.49 12.34
C GLY A 322 -3.25 18.57 11.29
N TRP A 323 -3.58 19.16 10.13
CA TRP A 323 -2.61 19.36 9.07
C TRP A 323 -1.59 20.45 9.44
N ASP A 324 -0.34 20.06 9.62
CA ASP A 324 0.76 20.96 9.94
C ASP A 324 1.64 21.16 8.68
N VAL A 325 1.44 22.30 8.01
CA VAL A 325 2.17 22.69 6.79
C VAL A 325 3.50 23.32 7.23
N ARG A 326 4.58 22.55 7.16
CA ARG A 326 5.89 22.94 7.71
C ARG A 326 6.90 23.24 6.61
N THR A 327 8.16 23.28 7.00
CA THR A 327 9.33 23.66 6.21
C THR A 327 9.20 23.34 4.72
N LYS A 328 9.15 24.37 3.87
CA LYS A 328 9.03 24.31 2.42
C LYS A 328 7.81 23.52 1.87
N ALA A 329 6.85 23.20 2.70
CA ALA A 329 5.62 22.57 2.25
C ALA A 329 4.69 23.59 1.61
N VAL A 330 4.01 23.19 0.56
CA VAL A 330 3.01 23.98 -0.14
C VAL A 330 1.70 23.24 -0.16
N GLY A 331 0.61 23.87 0.26
CA GLY A 331 -0.69 23.26 0.31
C GLY A 331 -1.77 24.06 -0.43
N TYR A 332 -2.77 23.34 -0.92
CA TYR A 332 -4.06 23.88 -1.32
C TYR A 332 -5.17 23.18 -0.57
N VAL A 333 -6.00 23.94 0.15
CA VAL A 333 -7.11 23.40 0.92
C VAL A 333 -8.44 23.91 0.39
N GLU A 334 -9.39 23.00 0.26
CA GLU A 334 -10.76 23.34 -0.09
C GLU A 334 -11.78 22.33 0.47
N ALA A 335 -12.97 22.81 0.74
CA ALA A 335 -14.13 22.00 1.10
C ALA A 335 -13.89 20.99 2.25
N CYS A 336 -13.08 21.34 3.25
CA CYS A 336 -12.84 20.48 4.42
C CYS A 336 -13.69 20.88 5.62
N TYR A 337 -14.16 19.88 6.38
CA TYR A 337 -14.94 20.10 7.60
C TYR A 337 -14.16 19.62 8.83
N PHE A 338 -13.95 20.53 9.79
CA PHE A 338 -13.19 20.27 11.00
C PHE A 338 -14.10 20.47 12.22
N LYS A 339 -14.17 19.43 13.07
CA LYS A 339 -15.03 19.43 14.24
C LYS A 339 -14.27 19.06 15.50
N ASP A 340 -14.61 19.72 16.60
CA ASP A 340 -14.11 19.42 17.96
C ASP A 340 -12.57 19.29 18.04
N SER A 341 -11.84 20.03 17.20
CA SER A 341 -10.38 19.89 17.05
C SER A 341 -9.64 21.10 17.62
N LYS A 342 -8.40 20.87 18.11
CA LYS A 342 -7.62 21.94 18.71
C LYS A 342 -7.04 22.89 17.67
N ALA A 343 -6.29 22.38 16.68
CA ALA A 343 -5.67 23.16 15.62
C ALA A 343 -5.74 22.39 14.28
N PRO A 344 -6.89 22.38 13.59
CA PRO A 344 -7.13 21.52 12.43
C PRO A 344 -6.17 21.74 11.27
N ILE A 345 -5.80 23.00 11.01
CA ILE A 345 -4.80 23.38 9.99
C ILE A 345 -3.92 24.49 10.53
N ARG A 346 -2.63 24.42 10.17
CA ARG A 346 -1.66 25.47 10.46
C ARG A 346 -0.56 25.56 9.42
N SER A 347 -0.12 26.79 9.08
CA SER A 347 1.02 27.07 8.20
C SER A 347 1.99 28.08 8.82
N ASP A 348 1.95 28.20 10.14
CA ASP A 348 2.78 29.15 10.91
C ASP A 348 4.22 28.66 11.16
N ARG A 349 4.68 27.61 10.42
CA ARG A 349 5.97 26.96 10.55
C ARG A 349 6.68 26.78 9.19
N GLU A 350 6.89 27.90 8.47
CA GLU A 350 7.65 27.96 7.20
C GLU A 350 7.01 27.26 6.01
N GLY A 351 5.81 26.70 6.12
CA GLY A 351 5.03 26.22 5.00
C GLY A 351 4.10 27.31 4.49
N SER A 352 3.54 27.13 3.30
CA SER A 352 2.59 28.06 2.70
C SER A 352 1.30 27.37 2.26
N LEU A 353 0.19 28.09 2.31
CA LEU A 353 -1.13 27.54 2.10
C LEU A 353 -1.97 28.46 1.20
N ASN A 354 -2.55 27.89 0.15
CA ASN A 354 -3.66 28.49 -0.58
C ASN A 354 -4.98 27.93 -0.03
N ILE A 355 -5.94 28.79 0.19
CA ILE A 355 -7.24 28.42 0.77
C ILE A 355 -8.34 28.83 -0.20
N ASN A 356 -9.15 27.87 -0.65
CA ASN A 356 -10.31 28.19 -1.46
C ASN A 356 -11.33 28.99 -0.60
N LYS A 357 -11.64 30.20 -1.04
CA LYS A 357 -12.59 31.10 -0.38
C LYS A 357 -13.94 31.14 -1.10
N THR A 358 -14.19 30.22 -2.03
CA THR A 358 -15.46 30.15 -2.75
C THR A 358 -16.56 29.66 -1.82
N ALA A 359 -17.66 30.39 -1.77
CA ALA A 359 -18.79 30.05 -0.88
C ALA A 359 -19.30 28.61 -1.12
N GLY A 360 -19.34 27.81 -0.06
CA GLY A 360 -19.74 26.41 -0.07
C GLY A 360 -18.59 25.43 -0.35
N TYR A 361 -17.38 25.92 -0.62
CA TYR A 361 -16.16 25.13 -0.85
C TYR A 361 -14.97 25.63 -0.03
N ASP A 362 -15.16 26.63 0.82
CA ASP A 362 -14.19 27.05 1.82
C ASP A 362 -14.19 26.05 3.01
N VAL A 363 -13.24 26.21 3.92
CA VAL A 363 -13.15 25.35 5.09
C VAL A 363 -14.21 25.74 6.16
N ILE A 364 -14.80 24.73 6.82
CA ILE A 364 -15.71 24.92 7.96
C ILE A 364 -15.04 24.45 9.24
N TYR A 365 -15.12 25.30 10.27
CA TYR A 365 -14.72 24.98 11.63
C TYR A 365 -15.96 24.89 12.53
N ASP A 366 -16.11 23.77 13.25
CA ASP A 366 -17.19 23.50 14.19
C ASP A 366 -16.57 23.15 15.55
N ASN A 367 -16.72 24.06 16.54
CA ASN A 367 -16.17 23.92 17.89
C ASN A 367 -14.64 23.68 17.92
N CYS A 368 -13.89 24.37 17.04
CA CYS A 368 -12.42 24.28 16.99
C CYS A 368 -11.80 25.42 17.82
N ARG A 369 -10.59 25.16 18.37
CA ARG A 369 -9.98 26.07 19.38
C ARG A 369 -8.96 27.05 18.80
N ARG A 370 -8.20 26.64 17.77
CA ARG A 370 -7.20 27.46 17.09
C ARG A 370 -7.47 27.42 15.60
N LEU A 371 -7.85 28.55 15.04
CA LEU A 371 -8.22 28.68 13.64
C LEU A 371 -7.21 29.56 12.91
N MET A 372 -7.16 29.44 11.61
CA MET A 372 -6.41 30.37 10.78
C MET A 372 -7.00 31.79 10.88
N GLU A 373 -6.17 32.79 10.71
CA GLU A 373 -6.60 34.20 10.72
C GLU A 373 -7.71 34.44 9.69
N GLY A 374 -8.73 35.19 10.08
CA GLY A 374 -9.89 35.48 9.26
C GLY A 374 -11.02 34.44 9.34
N TYR A 375 -10.81 33.31 10.05
CA TYR A 375 -11.83 32.27 10.25
C TYR A 375 -12.44 32.30 11.65
N THR A 376 -13.67 31.84 11.74
CA THR A 376 -14.43 31.65 12.98
C THR A 376 -15.13 30.31 12.98
N ASN A 377 -15.53 29.82 14.14
CA ASN A 377 -16.42 28.67 14.21
C ASN A 377 -17.79 28.99 13.58
N ILE A 378 -18.45 27.96 13.07
CA ILE A 378 -19.76 28.12 12.40
C ILE A 378 -20.83 28.77 13.27
N ASP A 379 -20.76 28.57 14.58
CA ASP A 379 -21.66 29.19 15.58
C ASP A 379 -21.22 30.60 16.03
N GLY A 380 -20.09 31.09 15.48
CA GLY A 380 -19.49 32.37 15.88
C GLY A 380 -18.80 32.36 17.26
N SER A 381 -18.57 31.18 17.83
CA SER A 381 -17.88 31.07 19.14
C SER A 381 -16.43 31.59 19.05
N LYS A 382 -15.95 32.08 20.19
CA LYS A 382 -14.57 32.58 20.29
C LYS A 382 -13.56 31.44 20.23
N VAL A 383 -12.43 31.73 19.60
CA VAL A 383 -11.28 30.83 19.53
C VAL A 383 -10.22 31.20 20.55
N ASP A 384 -9.45 30.22 21.01
CA ASP A 384 -8.37 30.45 21.97
C ASP A 384 -7.26 31.32 21.36
N LYS A 385 -6.97 31.08 20.07
CA LYS A 385 -5.92 31.78 19.35
C LYS A 385 -6.11 31.65 17.84
N SER A 386 -5.99 32.78 17.12
CA SER A 386 -5.82 32.78 15.68
C SER A 386 -4.40 32.42 15.28
N LEU A 387 -4.23 31.59 14.25
CA LEU A 387 -2.96 31.17 13.71
C LEU A 387 -2.66 31.96 12.43
N PRO A 388 -1.48 32.61 12.31
CA PRO A 388 -1.12 33.30 11.09
C PRO A 388 -1.07 32.31 9.90
N VAL A 389 -1.45 32.78 8.73
CA VAL A 389 -1.38 32.02 7.49
C VAL A 389 -0.24 32.61 6.65
N ASN A 390 0.67 31.75 6.22
CA ASN A 390 1.63 32.08 5.20
C ASN A 390 0.98 31.74 3.85
N GLU A 391 0.53 32.75 3.10
CA GLU A 391 -0.28 32.53 1.90
C GLU A 391 0.57 32.23 0.66
N THR A 392 0.02 31.44 -0.26
CA THR A 392 0.54 31.17 -1.61
C THR A 392 -0.64 31.18 -2.58
N ASP A 393 -0.37 31.29 -3.87
CA ASP A 393 -1.35 31.18 -4.96
C ASP A 393 -1.27 29.82 -5.69
N TRP A 394 -0.48 28.89 -5.18
CA TRP A 394 -0.31 27.58 -5.80
C TRP A 394 -1.63 26.80 -5.84
N THR A 395 -1.88 26.16 -6.99
CA THR A 395 -2.98 25.20 -7.20
C THR A 395 -2.45 23.94 -7.88
N PRO A 396 -3.13 22.78 -7.74
CA PRO A 396 -2.68 21.51 -8.32
C PRO A 396 -2.42 21.55 -9.82
N SER A 397 -3.21 22.29 -10.59
CA SER A 397 -3.04 22.45 -12.03
C SER A 397 -1.73 23.12 -12.43
N GLN A 398 -1.08 23.88 -11.55
CA GLN A 398 0.25 24.45 -11.79
C GLN A 398 1.36 23.40 -11.72
N THR A 399 1.13 22.28 -11.03
CA THR A 399 2.06 21.16 -10.99
C THR A 399 1.81 20.16 -12.12
N ALA A 400 0.53 19.92 -12.47
CA ALA A 400 0.14 19.06 -13.58
C ALA A 400 -1.12 19.62 -14.27
N GLU A 401 -0.99 20.00 -15.56
CA GLU A 401 -2.11 20.54 -16.34
C GLU A 401 -3.28 19.54 -16.46
N SER A 402 -2.97 18.23 -16.49
CA SER A 402 -3.98 17.15 -16.57
C SER A 402 -4.62 16.80 -15.23
N TYR A 403 -4.25 17.49 -14.16
CA TYR A 403 -4.82 17.23 -12.83
C TYR A 403 -6.35 17.40 -12.82
N SER A 404 -7.05 16.41 -12.29
CA SER A 404 -8.49 16.45 -12.14
C SER A 404 -8.94 15.72 -10.89
N VAL A 405 -10.14 16.03 -10.43
CA VAL A 405 -10.80 15.36 -9.30
C VAL A 405 -12.15 14.82 -9.77
N ASN A 406 -12.53 13.65 -9.30
CA ASN A 406 -13.83 13.05 -9.65
C ASN A 406 -15.00 13.79 -8.98
N TYR A 407 -14.80 14.18 -7.74
CA TYR A 407 -15.81 14.91 -6.95
C TYR A 407 -15.17 15.99 -6.10
N LEU A 408 -15.86 17.13 -6.06
CA LEU A 408 -15.65 18.15 -5.05
C LEU A 408 -17.02 18.41 -4.41
N ASP A 409 -17.26 17.78 -3.27
CA ASP A 409 -18.49 17.94 -2.51
C ASP A 409 -18.49 19.29 -1.80
N LYS A 410 -19.69 19.84 -1.58
CA LYS A 410 -19.81 21.06 -0.78
C LYS A 410 -19.39 20.79 0.65
N THR A 411 -18.71 21.74 1.26
CA THR A 411 -18.15 21.59 2.60
C THR A 411 -19.17 21.15 3.65
N ALA A 412 -20.41 21.65 3.56
CA ALA A 412 -21.47 21.28 4.50
C ALA A 412 -21.89 19.81 4.42
N ASP A 413 -21.72 19.17 3.25
CA ASP A 413 -22.12 17.79 2.99
C ASP A 413 -20.99 16.79 3.35
N VAL A 414 -19.76 17.27 3.53
CA VAL A 414 -18.56 16.45 3.77
C VAL A 414 -18.70 15.49 4.96
N PRO A 415 -19.23 15.88 6.13
CA PRO A 415 -19.40 14.94 7.24
C PRO A 415 -20.27 13.72 6.89
N GLU A 416 -21.36 13.93 6.16
CA GLU A 416 -22.25 12.85 5.74
C GLU A 416 -21.59 11.96 4.67
N VAL A 417 -21.03 12.58 3.64
CA VAL A 417 -20.37 11.87 2.52
C VAL A 417 -19.21 11.03 3.03
N VAL A 418 -18.34 11.61 3.84
CA VAL A 418 -17.13 10.92 4.32
C VAL A 418 -17.47 9.78 5.28
N GLN A 419 -18.39 9.98 6.23
CA GLN A 419 -18.81 8.90 7.14
C GLN A 419 -19.51 7.75 6.38
N LYS A 420 -20.20 8.05 5.28
CA LYS A 420 -20.84 7.03 4.45
C LYS A 420 -19.82 6.19 3.68
N TYR A 421 -18.79 6.80 3.13
CA TYR A 421 -17.94 6.15 2.13
C TYR A 421 -16.49 5.88 2.57
N ALA A 422 -15.92 6.62 3.53
CA ALA A 422 -14.56 6.41 3.96
C ALA A 422 -14.39 5.14 4.80
N GLY A 423 -13.26 4.47 4.59
CA GLY A 423 -12.88 3.24 5.28
C GLY A 423 -13.14 1.96 4.49
N ALA A 424 -12.56 0.89 4.97
CA ALA A 424 -12.65 -0.42 4.34
C ALA A 424 -14.06 -1.03 4.46
N GLY A 425 -14.47 -1.76 3.44
CA GLY A 425 -15.80 -2.40 3.39
C GLY A 425 -16.93 -1.48 2.92
N LYS A 426 -16.61 -0.27 2.47
CA LYS A 426 -17.60 0.73 2.02
C LYS A 426 -17.92 0.65 0.53
N ILE A 427 -17.15 -0.09 -0.22
CA ILE A 427 -17.30 -0.27 -1.67
C ILE A 427 -17.42 -1.75 -2.02
N GLU A 428 -18.24 -2.07 -3.04
CA GLU A 428 -18.44 -3.44 -3.51
C GLU A 428 -17.32 -3.87 -4.47
N ILE A 429 -16.11 -4.09 -3.97
CA ILE A 429 -14.99 -4.60 -4.78
C ILE A 429 -15.17 -6.08 -5.10
N TYR A 430 -15.74 -6.86 -4.19
CA TYR A 430 -15.90 -8.31 -4.31
C TYR A 430 -16.49 -8.72 -5.67
N LYS A 431 -17.60 -8.11 -6.08
CA LYS A 431 -18.32 -8.46 -7.30
C LYS A 431 -17.50 -8.20 -8.57
N ALA A 432 -16.75 -7.10 -8.60
CA ALA A 432 -15.94 -6.74 -9.76
C ALA A 432 -14.77 -7.70 -10.01
N TYR A 433 -14.16 -8.24 -8.94
CA TYR A 433 -13.00 -9.14 -9.06
C TYR A 433 -13.40 -10.62 -9.18
N THR A 434 -14.42 -11.08 -8.48
CA THR A 434 -14.84 -12.49 -8.54
C THR A 434 -15.55 -12.83 -9.84
N ASP A 435 -16.31 -11.91 -10.43
CA ASP A 435 -16.95 -12.12 -11.73
C ASP A 435 -15.94 -12.13 -12.89
N ALA A 436 -14.74 -11.57 -12.69
CA ALA A 436 -13.70 -11.44 -13.71
C ALA A 436 -12.64 -12.57 -13.68
N ILE A 437 -12.59 -13.38 -12.60
CA ILE A 437 -11.52 -14.35 -12.38
C ILE A 437 -12.14 -15.74 -12.21
N PRO A 438 -11.90 -16.69 -13.14
CA PRO A 438 -12.26 -18.09 -12.94
C PRO A 438 -11.57 -18.68 -11.72
N ASP A 439 -12.29 -19.44 -10.89
CA ASP A 439 -11.76 -20.11 -9.69
C ASP A 439 -10.54 -21.01 -9.99
N GLU A 440 -10.50 -21.57 -11.19
CA GLU A 440 -9.42 -22.44 -11.69
C GLU A 440 -8.08 -21.70 -11.78
N ASP A 441 -8.08 -20.45 -12.27
CA ASP A 441 -6.87 -19.62 -12.39
C ASP A 441 -6.32 -19.21 -11.01
N ILE A 442 -7.20 -18.96 -10.05
CA ILE A 442 -6.83 -18.61 -8.67
C ILE A 442 -6.07 -19.75 -7.99
N ASN A 443 -6.54 -20.98 -8.16
CA ASN A 443 -5.91 -22.14 -7.53
C ASN A 443 -4.54 -22.46 -8.14
N GLU A 444 -4.36 -22.32 -9.44
CA GLU A 444 -3.10 -22.56 -10.13
C GLU A 444 -2.02 -21.57 -9.66
N TYR A 445 -2.33 -20.28 -9.60
CA TYR A 445 -1.39 -19.25 -9.17
C TYR A 445 -1.07 -19.31 -7.68
N ALA A 446 -2.03 -19.63 -6.83
CA ALA A 446 -1.81 -19.81 -5.40
C ALA A 446 -0.81 -20.94 -5.10
N HIS A 447 -0.74 -21.98 -5.93
CA HIS A 447 0.22 -23.07 -5.81
C HIS A 447 1.59 -22.75 -6.41
N ALA A 448 1.66 -21.98 -7.48
CA ALA A 448 2.91 -21.65 -8.18
C ALA A 448 3.85 -20.81 -7.32
N VAL A 449 3.33 -19.97 -6.44
CA VAL A 449 4.12 -19.01 -5.65
C VAL A 449 4.78 -19.60 -4.42
N LYS A 450 4.41 -20.80 -3.99
CA LYS A 450 5.15 -21.50 -2.90
C LYS A 450 6.65 -21.65 -3.16
N ASN A 451 7.09 -21.44 -4.39
CA ASN A 451 8.47 -21.64 -4.83
C ASN A 451 9.14 -20.34 -5.29
N TYR A 452 8.50 -19.18 -5.13
CA TYR A 452 9.13 -17.93 -5.50
C TYR A 452 10.25 -17.60 -4.50
N ASP A 453 11.37 -17.17 -5.05
CA ASP A 453 12.61 -16.82 -4.37
C ASP A 453 12.38 -15.60 -3.46
N THR A 454 11.74 -15.85 -2.32
CA THR A 454 11.86 -14.95 -1.19
C THR A 454 13.16 -15.27 -0.51
N ALA A 455 13.95 -14.29 -0.14
CA ALA A 455 15.17 -14.47 0.63
C ALA A 455 14.96 -15.33 1.91
N TYR A 456 13.71 -15.70 2.19
CA TYR A 456 13.29 -16.47 3.35
C TYR A 456 12.15 -17.42 3.00
N THR A 457 12.28 -18.69 3.42
CA THR A 457 11.21 -19.70 3.42
C THR A 457 10.68 -19.89 4.84
N TYR A 458 9.38 -20.12 4.96
CA TYR A 458 8.70 -20.36 6.23
C TYR A 458 8.03 -21.75 6.20
N ASP A 459 7.96 -22.42 7.34
CA ASP A 459 7.22 -23.67 7.49
C ASP A 459 5.69 -23.43 7.54
N GLU A 460 4.91 -24.50 7.62
CA GLU A 460 3.45 -24.47 7.70
C GLU A 460 2.90 -23.75 8.95
N ASN A 461 3.76 -23.51 9.95
CA ASN A 461 3.43 -22.80 11.18
C ASN A 461 3.90 -21.33 11.16
N GLY A 462 4.45 -20.85 10.05
CA GLY A 462 4.97 -19.49 9.91
C GLY A 462 6.37 -19.27 10.48
N ASN A 463 7.11 -20.33 10.87
CA ASN A 463 8.48 -20.22 11.33
C ASN A 463 9.43 -20.17 10.14
N ARG A 464 10.39 -19.27 10.19
CA ARG A 464 11.41 -19.15 9.15
C ARG A 464 12.27 -20.41 9.09
N ILE A 465 12.37 -21.00 7.90
CA ILE A 465 13.29 -22.11 7.66
C ILE A 465 14.69 -21.51 7.43
N THR A 466 15.53 -21.58 8.46
CA THR A 466 16.90 -21.01 8.44
C THR A 466 17.91 -21.89 7.71
N GLU A 467 17.60 -23.17 7.52
CA GLU A 467 18.43 -24.10 6.76
C GLU A 467 17.78 -24.38 5.39
N VAL A 468 17.96 -23.48 4.44
CA VAL A 468 17.96 -23.90 3.04
C VAL A 468 19.29 -24.63 2.85
N PRO A 469 19.30 -25.95 2.59
CA PRO A 469 20.54 -26.63 2.27
C PRO A 469 21.18 -25.88 1.12
N ALA A 470 22.41 -25.41 1.28
CA ALA A 470 23.14 -24.69 0.25
C ALA A 470 23.05 -25.47 -1.06
N GLY A 471 22.31 -24.95 -2.04
CA GLY A 471 22.20 -25.55 -3.37
C GLY A 471 20.82 -25.79 -3.96
N ILE A 472 19.72 -25.32 -3.36
CA ILE A 472 18.41 -25.40 -4.01
C ILE A 472 17.97 -23.98 -4.43
N TYR A 473 18.50 -23.53 -5.54
CA TYR A 473 17.89 -22.44 -6.30
C TYR A 473 16.83 -23.05 -7.22
N TYR A 474 15.56 -22.74 -7.00
CA TYR A 474 14.52 -23.00 -7.99
C TYR A 474 14.52 -21.82 -8.97
N ALA A 475 15.15 -22.03 -10.13
CA ALA A 475 14.90 -21.17 -11.27
C ALA A 475 13.40 -21.23 -11.62
N ALA A 476 12.82 -20.14 -12.12
CA ALA A 476 11.49 -20.13 -12.68
C ALA A 476 11.26 -21.38 -13.51
N VAL A 477 10.20 -22.13 -13.25
CA VAL A 477 9.91 -23.37 -13.96
C VAL A 477 9.42 -22.98 -15.35
N THR A 478 10.38 -22.77 -16.26
CA THR A 478 10.12 -23.07 -17.65
C THR A 478 9.97 -24.59 -17.73
N GLU A 479 8.94 -25.09 -18.39
CA GLU A 479 8.72 -26.52 -18.57
C GLU A 479 10.03 -27.19 -18.96
N PRO A 480 10.48 -28.24 -18.27
CA PRO A 480 11.76 -28.86 -18.57
C PRO A 480 11.66 -29.53 -19.93
N VAL A 481 12.40 -29.01 -20.90
CA VAL A 481 12.48 -29.60 -22.23
C VAL A 481 13.24 -30.95 -22.17
N LYS A 482 14.16 -31.05 -21.18
CA LYS A 482 14.94 -32.29 -20.99
C LYS A 482 15.34 -32.44 -19.53
N THR A 483 15.11 -33.65 -18.99
CA THR A 483 15.59 -34.04 -17.65
C THR A 483 16.45 -35.29 -17.80
N GLU A 484 17.66 -35.24 -17.27
CA GLU A 484 18.62 -36.35 -17.26
C GLU A 484 19.03 -36.65 -15.82
N TYR A 485 19.28 -37.92 -15.52
CA TYR A 485 19.75 -38.35 -14.22
C TYR A 485 21.13 -38.99 -14.33
N PHE A 486 21.95 -38.79 -13.30
CA PHE A 486 23.28 -39.33 -13.21
C PHE A 486 23.50 -39.92 -11.80
N SER A 487 24.28 -41.00 -11.73
CA SER A 487 24.81 -41.52 -10.49
C SER A 487 25.89 -40.60 -9.91
N LEU A 488 26.30 -40.81 -8.67
CA LEU A 488 27.32 -39.97 -8.00
C LEU A 488 28.71 -40.03 -8.67
N ASP A 489 28.99 -41.07 -9.40
CA ASP A 489 30.21 -41.23 -10.22
C ASP A 489 30.08 -40.59 -11.63
N GLY A 490 28.95 -39.90 -11.90
CA GLY A 490 28.71 -39.14 -13.12
C GLY A 490 28.18 -39.96 -14.29
N MET A 491 27.82 -41.23 -14.12
CA MET A 491 27.25 -42.05 -15.19
C MET A 491 25.76 -41.73 -15.38
N SER A 492 25.36 -41.52 -16.66
CA SER A 492 23.95 -41.30 -17.00
C SER A 492 23.12 -42.56 -16.70
N VAL A 493 21.97 -42.36 -16.06
CA VAL A 493 21.03 -43.42 -15.73
C VAL A 493 19.65 -43.12 -16.33
N ALA A 494 18.99 -44.15 -16.84
CA ALA A 494 17.70 -44.00 -17.51
C ALA A 494 16.55 -43.56 -16.55
N SER A 495 16.70 -43.85 -15.28
CA SER A 495 15.79 -43.42 -14.20
C SER A 495 16.57 -43.32 -12.88
N PRO A 496 16.17 -42.43 -11.96
CA PRO A 496 16.87 -42.28 -10.69
C PRO A 496 16.72 -43.54 -9.85
N SER A 497 17.82 -43.98 -9.24
CA SER A 497 17.84 -45.10 -8.29
C SER A 497 17.59 -44.64 -6.86
N LYS A 498 17.18 -45.57 -5.98
CA LYS A 498 17.05 -45.27 -4.55
C LYS A 498 18.38 -44.75 -3.99
N GLY A 499 18.29 -43.65 -3.22
CA GLY A 499 19.46 -42.94 -2.70
C GLY A 499 19.72 -41.63 -3.44
N ILE A 500 20.97 -41.19 -3.46
CA ILE A 500 21.36 -39.90 -4.01
C ILE A 500 21.63 -40.00 -5.50
N ASN A 501 20.98 -39.15 -6.29
CA ASN A 501 21.21 -39.01 -7.74
C ASN A 501 21.52 -37.55 -8.06
N ILE A 502 22.14 -37.30 -9.20
CA ILE A 502 22.31 -35.96 -9.79
C ILE A 502 21.25 -35.81 -10.87
N ARG A 503 20.45 -34.77 -10.79
CA ARG A 503 19.46 -34.41 -11.80
C ARG A 503 19.95 -33.21 -12.58
N ARG A 504 19.94 -33.31 -13.90
CA ARG A 504 20.25 -32.23 -14.84
C ARG A 504 18.98 -31.86 -15.60
N VAL A 505 18.61 -30.59 -15.60
CA VAL A 505 17.44 -30.08 -16.30
C VAL A 505 17.89 -29.02 -17.30
N THR A 506 17.38 -29.13 -18.52
CA THR A 506 17.53 -28.11 -19.56
C THR A 506 16.16 -27.48 -19.79
N ASP A 507 16.06 -26.16 -19.69
CA ASP A 507 14.84 -25.43 -19.95
C ASP A 507 14.60 -25.10 -21.44
N SER A 508 13.49 -24.45 -21.76
CA SER A 508 13.13 -24.03 -23.12
C SER A 508 14.12 -23.03 -23.74
N ASP A 509 14.86 -22.32 -22.92
CA ASP A 509 15.83 -21.30 -23.34
C ASP A 509 17.25 -21.88 -23.48
N GLY A 510 17.38 -23.19 -23.21
CA GLY A 510 18.65 -23.90 -23.29
C GLY A 510 19.54 -23.77 -22.04
N ASN A 511 19.04 -23.13 -20.96
CA ASN A 511 19.80 -23.08 -19.73
C ASN A 511 19.83 -24.46 -19.06
N VAL A 512 20.96 -24.79 -18.48
CA VAL A 512 21.19 -26.08 -17.84
C VAL A 512 21.37 -25.88 -16.34
N SER A 513 20.50 -26.51 -15.56
CA SER A 513 20.63 -26.58 -14.11
C SER A 513 20.94 -28.01 -13.64
N THR A 514 21.75 -28.14 -12.60
CA THR A 514 22.10 -29.43 -12.01
C THR A 514 21.83 -29.44 -10.53
N SER A 515 21.10 -30.44 -10.06
CA SER A 515 20.70 -30.56 -8.66
C SER A 515 20.93 -31.98 -8.12
N LYS A 516 21.18 -32.09 -6.83
CA LYS A 516 21.24 -33.37 -6.11
C LYS A 516 19.83 -33.73 -5.66
N VAL A 517 19.36 -34.91 -6.01
CA VAL A 517 18.04 -35.43 -5.64
C VAL A 517 18.17 -36.72 -4.82
N ILE A 518 17.34 -36.87 -3.80
CA ILE A 518 17.31 -38.07 -2.99
C ILE A 518 16.01 -38.81 -3.29
N MET A 519 16.13 -40.01 -3.81
CA MET A 519 14.99 -40.90 -4.04
C MET A 519 14.84 -41.84 -2.85
N LYS A 520 13.66 -41.86 -2.24
CA LYS A 520 13.32 -42.69 -1.05
C LYS A 520 13.01 -44.13 -1.42
#